data_60286af2bf5cd56e58044bd0a36a3a19
#
_entry.id   60286af2bf5cd56e58044bd0a36a3a19
#
_cell.length_a   1.000
_cell.length_b   1.000
_cell.length_c   1.000
_cell.angle_alpha   90.00
_cell.angle_beta   90.00
_cell.angle_gamma   90.00
#
_symmetry.space_group_name_H-M   'P 1'
#
loop_
_entity.id
_entity.type
_entity.pdbx_description
1 polymer ?
#
loop_
_entity_poly.entity_id
_entity_poly.type
_entity_poly.pdbx_seq_one_letter_code
_entity_poly.pdbx_strand_id
1 'polypeptide(L)'
;GPIEYASSKASAHEASGGEDDPVLVVHGIFGGFDQGLVIAQGNVGERFHSIAPSRFGYLGTPLPVDASPARQADAYACLLDALSIERAAILGTSAGATSALQFALRHPDRCSALVLFSANLPGEVEAGLLPEPVAKTIFKSDFIFWLMTTYFGSSMRSTMGVPEGFELTPEYEADEAQVMKTVLPVKPRSDGALIDMYISNPDVNTGYPLEEIAVPVLNVNAVDDPQTLYVNSQAAAERIPGARLVTISDGGHMLLGHEERIRSEIAAFLDEHASPRP
;
A
#
# COMPACT_ATOMS: atom_id res chain seq x y z
N GLY A 1 9.26 19.61 0.72
CA GLY A 1 8.59 19.88 -0.55
C GLY A 1 7.10 19.61 -0.45
N PRO A 2 6.29 19.98 -1.44
CA PRO A 2 4.86 19.69 -1.44
C PRO A 2 4.61 18.18 -1.54
N ILE A 3 3.52 17.71 -0.91
CA ILE A 3 2.97 16.37 -1.12
C ILE A 3 1.61 16.55 -1.79
N GLU A 4 1.45 15.94 -2.95
CA GLU A 4 0.14 15.82 -3.58
C GLU A 4 -0.67 14.75 -2.85
N TYR A 5 -1.93 15.03 -2.59
CA TYR A 5 -2.83 14.07 -1.98
C TYR A 5 -4.27 14.30 -2.45
N ALA A 6 -5.09 13.30 -2.27
CA ALA A 6 -6.55 13.42 -2.32
C ALA A 6 -7.16 12.89 -1.03
N SER A 7 -8.37 13.34 -0.72
CA SER A 7 -9.10 12.84 0.45
C SER A 7 -10.56 12.58 0.11
N SER A 8 -11.12 11.54 0.72
CA SER A 8 -12.56 11.29 0.80
C SER A 8 -13.02 11.51 2.23
N LYS A 9 -14.05 12.33 2.44
CA LYS A 9 -14.65 12.48 3.77
C LYS A 9 -15.60 11.32 4.05
N ALA A 10 -15.71 10.93 5.32
CA ALA A 10 -16.76 10.01 5.76
C ALA A 10 -18.14 10.52 5.35
N SER A 11 -19.03 9.62 4.92
CA SER A 11 -20.39 10.01 4.57
C SER A 11 -21.15 10.43 5.84
N ALA A 12 -21.83 11.57 5.79
CA ALA A 12 -22.57 12.14 6.94
C ALA A 12 -23.67 11.22 7.50
N HIS A 13 -23.97 10.10 6.85
CA HIS A 13 -25.02 9.15 7.24
C HIS A 13 -24.55 8.07 8.23
N GLU A 14 -23.23 7.86 8.34
CA GLU A 14 -22.63 6.81 9.19
C GLU A 14 -21.80 7.38 10.37
N ALA A 15 -21.63 8.69 10.44
CA ALA A 15 -20.93 9.34 11.54
C ALA A 15 -21.75 9.30 12.83
N SER A 16 -21.85 8.13 13.42
CA SER A 16 -22.44 7.94 14.75
C SER A 16 -21.42 8.15 15.86
N GLY A 17 -20.82 9.33 15.92
CA GLY A 17 -20.07 9.75 17.10
C GLY A 17 -18.62 10.15 16.85
N GLY A 18 -18.37 11.45 16.86
CA GLY A 18 -17.03 12.03 17.01
C GLY A 18 -16.23 12.15 15.70
N GLU A 19 -15.44 13.20 15.64
CA GLU A 19 -14.59 13.60 14.52
C GLU A 19 -14.07 12.46 13.65
N ASP A 20 -14.22 12.62 12.32
CA ASP A 20 -13.84 11.68 11.26
C ASP A 20 -12.53 10.96 11.57
N ASP A 21 -12.55 9.64 11.77
CA ASP A 21 -11.35 8.84 12.03
C ASP A 21 -10.44 8.81 10.78
N PRO A 22 -9.31 9.53 10.80
CA PRO A 22 -8.48 9.66 9.61
C PRO A 22 -7.65 8.40 9.36
N VAL A 23 -7.60 7.98 8.10
CA VAL A 23 -6.78 6.87 7.63
C VAL A 23 -5.89 7.34 6.49
N LEU A 24 -4.56 7.30 6.67
CA LEU A 24 -3.61 7.47 5.59
C LEU A 24 -3.56 6.18 4.76
N VAL A 25 -3.90 6.26 3.47
CA VAL A 25 -3.90 5.11 2.56
C VAL A 25 -2.75 5.25 1.57
N VAL A 26 -1.71 4.47 1.82
CA VAL A 26 -0.43 4.53 1.10
C VAL A 26 -0.40 3.48 -0.01
N HIS A 27 -0.34 3.97 -1.25
CA HIS A 27 -0.37 3.15 -2.46
C HIS A 27 0.87 2.27 -2.66
N GLY A 28 0.75 1.23 -3.49
CA GLY A 28 1.84 0.36 -3.94
C GLY A 28 2.69 0.95 -5.06
N ILE A 29 3.52 0.10 -5.69
CA ILE A 29 4.31 0.49 -6.86
C ILE A 29 3.39 0.91 -8.02
N PHE A 30 3.83 1.84 -8.85
CA PHE A 30 3.06 2.46 -9.96
C PHE A 30 1.79 3.20 -9.54
N GLY A 31 1.53 3.37 -8.25
CA GLY A 31 0.35 4.06 -7.75
C GLY A 31 0.48 5.59 -7.74
N GLY A 32 -0.27 6.19 -6.84
CA GLY A 32 -0.40 7.61 -6.58
C GLY A 32 -1.62 7.82 -5.69
N PHE A 33 -2.03 9.07 -5.47
CA PHE A 33 -3.24 9.36 -4.71
C PHE A 33 -4.49 8.68 -5.30
N ASP A 34 -4.55 8.56 -6.62
CA ASP A 34 -5.66 7.92 -7.35
C ASP A 34 -5.78 6.41 -7.02
N GLN A 35 -4.67 5.67 -7.00
CA GLN A 35 -4.67 4.28 -6.54
C GLN A 35 -5.02 4.20 -5.05
N GLY A 36 -4.47 5.10 -4.23
CA GLY A 36 -4.79 5.18 -2.81
C GLY A 36 -6.29 5.38 -2.55
N LEU A 37 -6.98 6.19 -3.35
CA LEU A 37 -8.44 6.35 -3.26
C LEU A 37 -9.20 5.08 -3.67
N VAL A 38 -8.76 4.37 -4.70
CA VAL A 38 -9.37 3.07 -5.10
C VAL A 38 -9.22 2.05 -3.98
N ILE A 39 -8.03 1.96 -3.37
CA ILE A 39 -7.78 1.08 -2.23
C ILE A 39 -8.64 1.48 -1.03
N ALA A 40 -8.77 2.77 -0.74
CA ALA A 40 -9.61 3.28 0.34
C ALA A 40 -11.07 2.89 0.14
N GLN A 41 -11.61 3.13 -1.05
CA GLN A 41 -13.00 2.80 -1.38
C GLN A 41 -13.26 1.30 -1.30
N GLY A 42 -12.33 0.48 -1.79
CA GLY A 42 -12.45 -0.99 -1.80
C GLY A 42 -12.33 -1.61 -0.40
N ASN A 43 -11.39 -1.13 0.43
CA ASN A 43 -10.96 -1.85 1.62
C ASN A 43 -11.20 -1.10 2.95
N VAL A 44 -11.21 0.24 2.96
CA VAL A 44 -11.42 1.03 4.18
C VAL A 44 -12.90 1.37 4.37
N GLY A 45 -13.59 1.72 3.26
CA GLY A 45 -15.00 2.09 3.26
C GLY A 45 -15.25 3.58 3.53
N GLU A 46 -16.50 4.01 3.26
CA GLU A 46 -16.89 5.44 3.27
C GLU A 46 -17.05 6.05 4.66
N ARG A 47 -17.04 5.24 5.71
CA ARG A 47 -17.21 5.69 7.10
C ARG A 47 -15.96 6.32 7.71
N PHE A 48 -14.80 6.12 7.09
CA PHE A 48 -13.52 6.69 7.51
C PHE A 48 -13.11 7.85 6.61
N HIS A 49 -12.43 8.84 7.19
CA HIS A 49 -11.81 9.92 6.43
C HIS A 49 -10.50 9.42 5.82
N SER A 50 -10.53 8.96 4.59
CA SER A 50 -9.34 8.48 3.90
C SER A 50 -8.54 9.63 3.29
N ILE A 51 -7.21 9.60 3.52
CA ILE A 51 -6.23 10.54 2.97
C ILE A 51 -5.23 9.73 2.18
N ALA A 52 -5.19 9.93 0.87
CA ALA A 52 -4.34 9.19 -0.05
C ALA A 52 -3.23 10.11 -0.59
N PRO A 53 -2.01 10.07 -0.05
CA PRO A 53 -0.88 10.82 -0.58
C PRO A 53 -0.26 10.11 -1.80
N SER A 54 0.24 10.89 -2.76
CA SER A 54 1.24 10.41 -3.72
C SER A 54 2.60 10.36 -3.01
N ARG A 55 3.26 9.19 -3.02
CA ARG A 55 4.60 9.02 -2.44
C ARG A 55 5.66 9.77 -3.24
N PHE A 56 6.86 9.89 -2.72
CA PHE A 56 7.97 10.58 -3.40
C PHE A 56 8.23 10.03 -4.81
N GLY A 57 8.34 10.94 -5.78
CA GLY A 57 8.55 10.60 -7.19
C GLY A 57 7.31 10.09 -7.93
N TYR A 58 6.14 10.13 -7.30
CA TYR A 58 4.86 9.79 -7.92
C TYR A 58 4.01 11.02 -8.17
N LEU A 59 3.48 11.13 -9.40
CA LEU A 59 2.56 12.18 -9.84
C LEU A 59 3.09 13.59 -9.52
N GLY A 60 2.35 14.40 -8.77
CA GLY A 60 2.72 15.76 -8.39
C GLY A 60 3.66 15.86 -7.18
N THR A 61 4.01 14.76 -6.52
CA THR A 61 4.95 14.77 -5.40
C THR A 61 6.39 14.63 -5.91
N PRO A 62 7.25 15.64 -5.72
CA PRO A 62 8.61 15.59 -6.24
C PRO A 62 9.47 14.54 -5.53
N LEU A 63 10.50 14.07 -6.22
CA LEU A 63 11.50 13.19 -5.66
C LEU A 63 12.56 14.01 -4.89
N PRO A 64 12.70 13.89 -3.55
CA PRO A 64 13.74 14.55 -2.79
C PRO A 64 15.10 13.85 -2.98
N VAL A 65 16.18 14.48 -2.51
CA VAL A 65 17.53 13.89 -2.51
C VAL A 65 17.57 12.62 -1.62
N ASP A 66 16.94 12.68 -0.46
CA ASP A 66 16.70 11.52 0.39
C ASP A 66 15.25 11.07 0.22
N ALA A 67 15.06 9.98 -0.51
CA ALA A 67 13.77 9.35 -0.77
C ALA A 67 13.60 8.03 0.01
N SER A 68 14.33 7.87 1.11
CA SER A 68 14.20 6.67 1.96
C SER A 68 12.78 6.51 2.52
N PRO A 69 12.37 5.27 2.85
CA PRO A 69 11.09 5.01 3.54
C PRO A 69 10.96 5.79 4.85
N ALA A 70 12.04 5.97 5.59
CA ALA A 70 12.09 6.76 6.81
C ALA A 70 11.76 8.25 6.55
N ARG A 71 12.34 8.81 5.49
CA ARG A 71 12.05 10.20 5.10
C ARG A 71 10.63 10.37 4.56
N GLN A 72 10.11 9.36 3.88
CA GLN A 72 8.71 9.35 3.44
C GLN A 72 7.76 9.32 4.65
N ALA A 73 8.08 8.57 5.69
CA ALA A 73 7.33 8.55 6.95
C ALA A 73 7.32 9.92 7.65
N ASP A 74 8.47 10.61 7.72
CA ASP A 74 8.54 11.98 8.24
C ASP A 74 7.66 12.94 7.44
N ALA A 75 7.57 12.75 6.12
CA ALA A 75 6.72 13.56 5.27
C ALA A 75 5.23 13.31 5.51
N TYR A 76 4.81 12.10 5.89
CA TYR A 76 3.43 11.84 6.32
C TYR A 76 3.09 12.57 7.63
N ALA A 77 4.00 12.60 8.61
CA ALA A 77 3.80 13.38 9.82
C ALA A 77 3.60 14.88 9.49
N CYS A 78 4.42 15.44 8.60
CA CYS A 78 4.25 16.82 8.13
C CYS A 78 2.92 17.04 7.37
N LEU A 79 2.44 16.05 6.62
CA LEU A 79 1.14 16.13 5.95
C LEU A 79 0.00 16.18 6.97
N LEU A 80 0.05 15.34 8.00
CA LEU A 80 -0.93 15.36 9.08
C LEU A 80 -0.94 16.72 9.81
N ASP A 81 0.26 17.31 10.08
CA ASP A 81 0.36 18.64 10.68
C ASP A 81 -0.31 19.71 9.82
N ALA A 82 -0.05 19.69 8.50
CA ALA A 82 -0.64 20.62 7.54
C ALA A 82 -2.17 20.51 7.45
N LEU A 83 -2.70 19.31 7.73
CA LEU A 83 -4.13 19.02 7.75
C LEU A 83 -4.76 19.23 9.14
N SER A 84 -3.97 19.61 10.15
CA SER A 84 -4.40 19.72 11.56
C SER A 84 -4.94 18.41 12.11
N ILE A 85 -4.38 17.29 11.69
CA ILE A 85 -4.72 15.94 12.15
C ILE A 85 -3.66 15.52 13.17
N GLU A 86 -4.07 15.29 14.39
CA GLU A 86 -3.17 14.91 15.48
C GLU A 86 -2.67 13.47 15.30
N ARG A 87 -3.56 12.56 14.91
CA ARG A 87 -3.29 11.12 14.83
C ARG A 87 -4.13 10.48 13.72
N ALA A 88 -3.58 9.48 13.04
CA ALA A 88 -4.25 8.74 11.98
C ALA A 88 -3.88 7.25 12.02
N ALA A 89 -4.78 6.37 11.60
CA ALA A 89 -4.39 5.05 11.18
C ALA A 89 -3.63 5.13 9.85
N ILE A 90 -2.79 4.14 9.56
CA ILE A 90 -2.09 4.06 8.28
C ILE A 90 -2.30 2.68 7.66
N LEU A 91 -2.71 2.66 6.39
CA LEU A 91 -2.77 1.44 5.57
C LEU A 91 -1.66 1.53 4.52
N GLY A 92 -0.73 0.59 4.58
CA GLY A 92 0.35 0.47 3.60
C GLY A 92 0.15 -0.73 2.70
N THR A 93 0.04 -0.49 1.37
CA THR A 93 -0.14 -1.54 0.38
C THR A 93 1.17 -1.84 -0.32
N SER A 94 1.56 -3.13 -0.43
CA SER A 94 2.70 -3.57 -1.23
C SER A 94 3.98 -2.77 -0.89
N ALA A 95 4.62 -2.14 -1.87
CA ALA A 95 5.77 -1.26 -1.67
C ALA A 95 5.51 -0.09 -0.70
N GLY A 96 4.27 0.38 -0.58
CA GLY A 96 3.89 1.44 0.36
C GLY A 96 4.02 1.03 1.83
N ALA A 97 4.01 -0.27 2.11
CA ALA A 97 4.16 -0.80 3.46
C ALA A 97 5.53 -0.45 4.08
N THR A 98 6.58 -0.29 3.29
CA THR A 98 7.92 0.08 3.78
C THR A 98 7.90 1.41 4.54
N SER A 99 7.24 2.42 3.97
CA SER A 99 7.08 3.74 4.61
C SER A 99 5.99 3.75 5.69
N ALA A 100 4.98 2.90 5.59
CA ALA A 100 3.98 2.74 6.65
C ALA A 100 4.58 2.10 7.92
N LEU A 101 5.44 1.09 7.77
CA LEU A 101 6.22 0.52 8.87
C LEU A 101 7.11 1.57 9.53
N GLN A 102 7.83 2.36 8.71
CA GLN A 102 8.67 3.45 9.22
C GLN A 102 7.83 4.52 9.95
N PHE A 103 6.61 4.79 9.48
CA PHE A 103 5.72 5.73 10.17
C PHE A 103 5.32 5.21 11.57
N ALA A 104 4.93 3.96 11.68
CA ALA A 104 4.58 3.34 12.95
C ALA A 104 5.77 3.27 13.93
N LEU A 105 6.98 3.03 13.42
CA LEU A 105 8.21 2.97 14.23
C LEU A 105 8.68 4.36 14.70
N ARG A 106 8.65 5.36 13.81
CA ARG A 106 9.23 6.68 14.05
C ARG A 106 8.26 7.67 14.69
N HIS A 107 6.98 7.49 14.43
CA HIS A 107 5.90 8.38 14.86
C HIS A 107 4.77 7.61 15.58
N PRO A 108 5.06 6.78 16.60
CA PRO A 108 4.04 5.96 17.27
C PRO A 108 2.92 6.79 17.89
N ASP A 109 3.24 8.00 18.37
CA ASP A 109 2.24 8.93 18.93
C ASP A 109 1.30 9.51 17.88
N ARG A 110 1.67 9.46 16.60
CA ARG A 110 0.91 9.96 15.45
C ARG A 110 0.19 8.83 14.71
N CYS A 111 0.49 7.57 15.03
CA CYS A 111 -0.07 6.37 14.41
C CYS A 111 -1.05 5.70 15.36
N SER A 112 -2.34 5.64 15.03
CA SER A 112 -3.35 4.96 15.87
C SER A 112 -3.37 3.46 15.64
N ALA A 113 -3.18 3.03 14.39
CA ALA A 113 -3.15 1.64 13.97
C ALA A 113 -2.40 1.50 12.64
N LEU A 114 -1.82 0.33 12.40
CA LEU A 114 -1.12 0.00 11.15
C LEU A 114 -1.83 -1.18 10.47
N VAL A 115 -2.25 -0.98 9.23
CA VAL A 115 -2.75 -2.05 8.35
C VAL A 115 -1.72 -2.32 7.27
N LEU A 116 -1.26 -3.56 7.19
CA LEU A 116 -0.32 -4.08 6.20
C LEU A 116 -1.12 -4.92 5.20
N PHE A 117 -1.24 -4.44 3.96
CA PHE A 117 -2.08 -5.03 2.93
C PHE A 117 -1.21 -5.54 1.78
N SER A 118 -1.14 -6.86 1.59
CA SER A 118 -0.20 -7.50 0.63
C SER A 118 1.16 -6.82 0.71
N ALA A 119 1.70 -6.71 1.92
CA ALA A 119 2.76 -5.77 2.26
C ALA A 119 4.15 -6.31 1.91
N ASN A 120 5.03 -5.45 1.39
CA ASN A 120 6.45 -5.74 1.32
C ASN A 120 7.06 -5.70 2.73
N LEU A 121 7.49 -6.86 3.21
CA LEU A 121 7.97 -7.12 4.57
C LEU A 121 9.37 -7.71 4.56
N PRO A 122 10.13 -7.58 5.67
CA PRO A 122 11.45 -8.22 5.79
C PRO A 122 11.36 -9.73 5.62
N GLY A 123 12.30 -10.31 4.85
CA GLY A 123 12.38 -11.75 4.67
C GLY A 123 12.89 -12.17 3.31
N GLU A 124 12.34 -13.25 2.79
CA GLU A 124 12.70 -13.79 1.49
C GLU A 124 12.26 -12.85 0.36
N VAL A 125 13.08 -12.75 -0.67
CA VAL A 125 12.81 -11.95 -1.86
C VAL A 125 12.72 -12.88 -3.05
N GLU A 126 11.63 -12.80 -3.81
CA GLU A 126 11.61 -13.46 -5.11
C GLU A 126 12.67 -12.88 -6.04
N ALA A 127 13.42 -13.76 -6.69
CA ALA A 127 14.48 -13.37 -7.59
C ALA A 127 13.92 -12.79 -8.89
N GLY A 128 14.52 -11.70 -9.39
CA GLY A 128 14.26 -11.28 -10.75
C GLY A 128 13.93 -9.82 -10.96
N LEU A 129 14.58 -8.91 -10.24
CA LEU A 129 14.49 -7.48 -10.59
C LEU A 129 14.99 -7.26 -12.04
N LEU A 130 14.20 -6.51 -12.81
CA LEU A 130 14.65 -6.02 -14.11
C LEU A 130 15.95 -5.23 -13.94
N PRO A 131 16.93 -5.37 -14.87
CA PRO A 131 18.07 -4.44 -14.86
C PRO A 131 17.61 -2.99 -14.92
N GLU A 132 18.19 -2.14 -14.10
CA GLU A 132 17.75 -0.74 -13.96
C GLU A 132 17.66 0.04 -15.29
N PRO A 133 18.58 -0.10 -16.27
CA PRO A 133 18.45 0.56 -17.58
C PRO A 133 17.22 0.10 -18.36
N VAL A 134 16.83 -1.16 -18.22
CA VAL A 134 15.65 -1.74 -18.87
C VAL A 134 14.38 -1.18 -18.21
N ALA A 135 14.32 -1.22 -16.88
CA ALA A 135 13.20 -0.65 -16.12
C ALA A 135 13.01 0.84 -16.43
N LYS A 136 14.10 1.63 -16.46
CA LYS A 136 14.07 3.05 -16.84
C LYS A 136 13.48 3.26 -18.25
N THR A 137 13.84 2.41 -19.21
CA THR A 137 13.33 2.53 -20.58
C THR A 137 11.84 2.26 -20.64
N ILE A 138 11.37 1.25 -19.92
CA ILE A 138 9.96 0.84 -19.90
C ILE A 138 9.12 1.90 -19.15
N PHE A 139 9.53 2.27 -17.93
CA PHE A 139 8.72 3.13 -17.05
C PHE A 139 8.70 4.61 -17.47
N LYS A 140 9.69 5.07 -18.24
CA LYS A 140 9.70 6.45 -18.78
C LYS A 140 8.93 6.60 -20.09
N SER A 141 8.26 5.55 -20.58
CA SER A 141 7.50 5.58 -21.82
C SER A 141 6.09 4.98 -21.64
N ASP A 142 5.08 5.85 -21.61
CA ASP A 142 3.68 5.43 -21.58
C ASP A 142 3.34 4.48 -22.74
N PHE A 143 3.92 4.74 -23.93
CA PHE A 143 3.68 3.91 -25.11
C PHE A 143 4.26 2.50 -24.96
N ILE A 144 5.51 2.38 -24.50
CA ILE A 144 6.16 1.07 -24.31
C ILE A 144 5.41 0.30 -23.21
N PHE A 145 5.11 0.94 -22.10
CA PHE A 145 4.38 0.32 -21.00
C PHE A 145 2.98 -0.14 -21.43
N TRP A 146 2.24 0.72 -22.12
CA TRP A 146 0.93 0.36 -22.67
C TRP A 146 1.04 -0.80 -23.67
N LEU A 147 2.02 -0.78 -24.57
CA LEU A 147 2.24 -1.86 -25.55
C LEU A 147 2.49 -3.20 -24.85
N MET A 148 3.36 -3.20 -23.83
CA MET A 148 3.67 -4.41 -23.05
C MET A 148 2.45 -4.94 -22.31
N THR A 149 1.73 -4.09 -21.59
CA THR A 149 0.55 -4.52 -20.82
C THR A 149 -0.63 -4.94 -21.72
N THR A 150 -0.77 -4.33 -22.90
CA THR A 150 -1.85 -4.66 -23.83
C THR A 150 -1.62 -5.98 -24.57
N TYR A 151 -0.40 -6.22 -25.07
CA TYR A 151 -0.12 -7.36 -25.94
C TYR A 151 0.55 -8.54 -25.22
N PHE A 152 1.18 -8.28 -24.09
CA PHE A 152 1.87 -9.29 -23.28
C PHE A 152 1.29 -9.41 -21.86
N GLY A 153 0.16 -8.77 -21.60
CA GLY A 153 -0.46 -8.73 -20.27
C GLY A 153 -0.66 -10.12 -19.67
N SER A 154 -1.18 -11.07 -20.45
CA SER A 154 -1.38 -12.45 -19.98
C SER A 154 -0.08 -13.14 -19.55
N SER A 155 1.02 -12.86 -20.22
CA SER A 155 2.35 -13.39 -19.85
C SER A 155 2.99 -12.63 -18.69
N MET A 156 2.46 -11.47 -18.34
CA MET A 156 2.94 -10.61 -17.25
C MET A 156 2.06 -10.71 -15.99
N ARG A 157 0.98 -11.50 -16.01
CA ARG A 157 0.02 -11.57 -14.90
C ARG A 157 0.70 -11.93 -13.57
N SER A 158 1.63 -12.88 -13.56
CA SER A 158 2.39 -13.21 -12.36
C SER A 158 3.21 -12.01 -11.85
N THR A 159 3.84 -11.26 -12.76
CA THR A 159 4.55 -10.00 -12.44
C THR A 159 3.59 -8.91 -11.94
N MET A 160 2.31 -9.02 -12.28
CA MET A 160 1.25 -8.11 -11.83
C MET A 160 0.54 -8.62 -10.57
N GLY A 161 0.99 -9.74 -10.01
CA GLY A 161 0.49 -10.27 -8.75
C GLY A 161 -0.62 -11.31 -8.87
N VAL A 162 -0.95 -11.77 -10.09
CA VAL A 162 -1.89 -12.88 -10.29
C VAL A 162 -1.12 -14.20 -10.25
N PRO A 163 -1.48 -15.17 -9.38
CA PRO A 163 -0.77 -16.45 -9.29
C PRO A 163 -0.86 -17.26 -10.58
N GLU A 164 0.16 -18.07 -10.84
CA GLU A 164 0.15 -18.99 -11.97
C GLU A 164 -0.99 -20.01 -11.81
N GLY A 165 -1.79 -20.16 -12.86
CA GLY A 165 -2.95 -21.07 -12.86
C GLY A 165 -4.18 -20.55 -12.14
N PHE A 166 -4.17 -19.31 -11.62
CA PHE A 166 -5.38 -18.70 -11.05
C PHE A 166 -6.44 -18.49 -12.12
N GLU A 167 -7.67 -18.98 -11.87
CA GLU A 167 -8.77 -18.87 -12.81
C GLU A 167 -9.43 -17.50 -12.70
N LEU A 168 -9.17 -16.64 -13.69
CA LEU A 168 -9.77 -15.32 -13.76
C LEU A 168 -11.20 -15.42 -14.28
N THR A 169 -12.16 -15.08 -13.43
CA THR A 169 -13.54 -14.83 -13.85
C THR A 169 -13.65 -13.49 -14.56
N PRO A 170 -14.71 -13.22 -15.35
CA PRO A 170 -14.93 -11.90 -15.95
C PRO A 170 -14.97 -10.75 -14.93
N GLU A 171 -15.38 -11.02 -13.69
CA GLU A 171 -15.38 -10.07 -12.58
C GLU A 171 -13.95 -9.73 -12.16
N TYR A 172 -13.09 -10.72 -11.94
CA TYR A 172 -11.68 -10.53 -11.58
C TYR A 172 -10.88 -9.87 -12.70
N GLU A 173 -11.21 -10.14 -13.96
CA GLU A 173 -10.62 -9.42 -15.11
C GLU A 173 -11.01 -7.94 -15.09
N ALA A 174 -12.23 -7.61 -14.66
CA ALA A 174 -12.69 -6.22 -14.53
C ALA A 174 -11.96 -5.50 -13.38
N ASP A 175 -11.72 -6.17 -12.25
CA ASP A 175 -10.98 -5.64 -11.11
C ASP A 175 -9.51 -5.43 -11.45
N GLU A 176 -8.86 -6.40 -12.10
CA GLU A 176 -7.50 -6.26 -12.65
C GLU A 176 -7.43 -5.04 -13.59
N ALA A 177 -8.38 -4.92 -14.51
CA ALA A 177 -8.44 -3.80 -15.45
C ALA A 177 -8.66 -2.45 -14.74
N GLN A 178 -9.39 -2.42 -13.63
CA GLN A 178 -9.58 -1.20 -12.83
C GLN A 178 -8.27 -0.78 -12.15
N VAL A 179 -7.54 -1.72 -11.54
CA VAL A 179 -6.22 -1.45 -10.97
C VAL A 179 -5.26 -0.96 -12.05
N MET A 180 -5.25 -1.62 -13.22
CA MET A 180 -4.38 -1.23 -14.34
C MET A 180 -4.66 0.17 -14.89
N LYS A 181 -5.90 0.66 -14.81
CA LYS A 181 -6.22 2.05 -15.18
C LYS A 181 -5.53 3.07 -14.27
N THR A 182 -5.26 2.73 -13.02
CA THR A 182 -4.54 3.62 -12.09
C THR A 182 -3.04 3.66 -12.32
N VAL A 183 -2.48 2.74 -13.11
CA VAL A 183 -1.05 2.70 -13.44
C VAL A 183 -0.68 3.64 -14.58
N LEU A 184 -1.58 3.84 -15.54
CA LEU A 184 -1.34 4.73 -16.67
C LEU A 184 -1.91 6.14 -16.41
N PRO A 185 -1.19 7.20 -16.84
CA PRO A 185 0.13 7.19 -17.48
C PRO A 185 1.26 6.80 -16.52
N VAL A 186 2.20 5.96 -16.96
CA VAL A 186 3.30 5.47 -16.14
C VAL A 186 4.42 6.50 -15.96
N LYS A 187 4.63 7.34 -16.96
CA LYS A 187 5.73 8.32 -16.97
C LYS A 187 5.78 9.23 -15.72
N PRO A 188 4.67 9.85 -15.25
CA PRO A 188 4.68 10.66 -14.03
C PRO A 188 4.83 9.83 -12.73
N ARG A 189 4.87 8.50 -12.83
CA ARG A 189 5.05 7.55 -11.71
C ARG A 189 6.42 6.88 -11.75
N SER A 190 7.19 7.12 -12.83
CA SER A 190 8.40 6.36 -13.13
C SER A 190 9.51 6.52 -12.10
N ASP A 191 9.73 7.74 -11.59
CA ASP A 191 10.80 7.99 -10.63
C ASP A 191 10.49 7.31 -9.29
N GLY A 192 9.24 7.37 -8.83
CA GLY A 192 8.79 6.64 -7.65
C GLY A 192 8.87 5.13 -7.80
N ALA A 193 8.45 4.59 -8.96
CA ALA A 193 8.54 3.15 -9.23
C ALA A 193 9.98 2.64 -9.25
N LEU A 194 10.92 3.42 -9.76
CA LEU A 194 12.35 3.10 -9.71
C LEU A 194 12.90 3.13 -8.28
N ILE A 195 12.48 4.12 -7.47
CA ILE A 195 12.82 4.17 -6.04
C ILE A 195 12.26 2.95 -5.30
N ASP A 196 11.02 2.58 -5.56
CA ASP A 196 10.45 1.39 -4.94
C ASP A 196 11.23 0.12 -5.29
N MET A 197 11.51 -0.06 -6.57
CA MET A 197 12.16 -1.29 -7.05
C MET A 197 13.60 -1.44 -6.55
N TYR A 198 14.38 -0.35 -6.51
CA TYR A 198 15.82 -0.43 -6.25
C TYR A 198 16.25 0.09 -4.89
N ILE A 199 15.39 0.80 -4.17
CA ILE A 199 15.71 1.43 -2.88
C ILE A 199 14.72 0.99 -1.80
N SER A 200 13.43 1.36 -1.92
CA SER A 200 12.47 1.18 -0.83
C SER A 200 12.16 -0.28 -0.53
N ASN A 201 11.96 -1.11 -1.57
CA ASN A 201 11.66 -2.53 -1.35
C ASN A 201 12.86 -3.29 -0.77
N PRO A 202 14.11 -3.09 -1.24
CA PRO A 202 15.27 -3.68 -0.59
C PRO A 202 15.55 -3.14 0.81
N ASP A 203 15.21 -1.88 1.10
CA ASP A 203 15.46 -1.22 2.39
C ASP A 203 14.82 -1.96 3.57
N VAL A 204 13.67 -2.59 3.36
CA VAL A 204 12.97 -3.36 4.41
C VAL A 204 13.84 -4.45 5.02
N ASN A 205 14.82 -4.97 4.28
CA ASN A 205 15.76 -6.00 4.74
C ASN A 205 17.02 -5.43 5.44
N THR A 206 17.11 -4.11 5.66
CA THR A 206 18.23 -3.50 6.36
C THR A 206 18.14 -3.60 7.89
N GLY A 207 17.09 -4.24 8.41
CA GLY A 207 16.95 -4.52 9.85
C GLY A 207 15.88 -3.66 10.52
N TYR A 208 14.68 -3.60 9.96
CA TYR A 208 13.56 -2.96 10.65
C TYR A 208 13.26 -3.65 11.99
N PRO A 209 13.28 -2.91 13.11
CA PRO A 209 13.02 -3.47 14.43
C PRO A 209 11.50 -3.66 14.64
N LEU A 210 10.93 -4.68 13.97
CA LEU A 210 9.49 -4.95 14.01
C LEU A 210 8.98 -5.18 15.43
N GLU A 211 9.85 -5.63 16.32
CA GLU A 211 9.58 -5.87 17.73
C GLU A 211 9.33 -4.57 18.52
N GLU A 212 9.75 -3.43 17.97
CA GLU A 212 9.56 -2.10 18.57
C GLU A 212 8.27 -1.41 18.12
N ILE A 213 7.50 -2.02 17.20
CA ILE A 213 6.20 -1.47 16.80
C ILE A 213 5.25 -1.55 17.99
N ALA A 214 4.85 -0.38 18.50
CA ALA A 214 4.04 -0.25 19.71
C ALA A 214 2.53 -0.01 19.42
N VAL A 215 2.16 0.12 18.15
CA VAL A 215 0.77 0.34 17.73
C VAL A 215 0.09 -0.97 17.34
N PRO A 216 -1.25 -1.07 17.43
CA PRO A 216 -1.98 -2.22 16.91
C PRO A 216 -1.69 -2.48 15.43
N VAL A 217 -1.49 -3.74 15.04
CA VAL A 217 -1.18 -4.12 13.66
C VAL A 217 -2.13 -5.18 13.14
N LEU A 218 -2.70 -4.93 11.96
CA LEU A 218 -3.39 -5.91 11.14
C LEU A 218 -2.56 -6.19 9.89
N ASN A 219 -2.21 -7.44 9.65
CA ASN A 219 -1.54 -7.89 8.43
C ASN A 219 -2.49 -8.78 7.62
N VAL A 220 -2.74 -8.44 6.37
CA VAL A 220 -3.63 -9.17 5.45
C VAL A 220 -2.82 -9.59 4.23
N ASN A 221 -2.71 -10.88 3.98
CA ASN A 221 -2.00 -11.40 2.80
C ASN A 221 -2.56 -12.74 2.32
N ALA A 222 -2.42 -13.04 1.01
CA ALA A 222 -2.77 -14.32 0.43
C ALA A 222 -1.62 -15.32 0.51
N VAL A 223 -1.96 -16.59 0.66
CA VAL A 223 -0.99 -17.69 0.71
C VAL A 223 -0.26 -17.86 -0.63
N ASP A 224 -0.93 -17.53 -1.73
CA ASP A 224 -0.47 -17.66 -3.10
C ASP A 224 0.05 -16.34 -3.71
N ASP A 225 0.29 -15.30 -2.89
CA ASP A 225 0.83 -14.02 -3.37
C ASP A 225 2.23 -14.21 -3.98
N PRO A 226 2.41 -13.97 -5.29
CA PRO A 226 3.70 -14.18 -5.95
C PRO A 226 4.66 -13.00 -5.78
N GLN A 227 4.23 -11.87 -5.23
CA GLN A 227 5.05 -10.65 -5.09
C GLN A 227 5.51 -10.40 -3.67
N THR A 228 4.60 -10.54 -2.71
CA THR A 228 4.90 -10.38 -1.28
C THR A 228 4.64 -11.69 -0.56
N LEU A 229 5.69 -12.49 -0.48
CA LEU A 229 5.60 -13.88 -0.04
C LEU A 229 4.91 -14.00 1.32
N TYR A 230 3.92 -14.87 1.40
CA TYR A 230 3.13 -15.10 2.62
C TYR A 230 4.00 -15.50 3.83
N VAL A 231 5.12 -16.20 3.61
CA VAL A 231 6.08 -16.55 4.68
C VAL A 231 6.64 -15.32 5.40
N ASN A 232 6.83 -14.20 4.68
CA ASN A 232 7.28 -12.95 5.29
C ASN A 232 6.19 -12.31 6.15
N SER A 233 4.93 -12.43 5.73
CA SER A 233 3.78 -11.99 6.53
C SER A 233 3.64 -12.78 7.84
N GLN A 234 3.87 -14.09 7.79
CA GLN A 234 3.89 -14.94 8.99
C GLN A 234 5.04 -14.53 9.92
N ALA A 235 6.26 -14.41 9.39
CA ALA A 235 7.43 -14.03 10.18
C ALA A 235 7.28 -12.62 10.78
N ALA A 236 6.70 -11.67 10.04
CA ALA A 236 6.44 -10.33 10.56
C ALA A 236 5.37 -10.34 11.68
N ALA A 237 4.29 -11.12 11.52
CA ALA A 237 3.26 -11.24 12.54
C ALA A 237 3.77 -11.89 13.84
N GLU A 238 4.74 -12.79 13.76
CA GLU A 238 5.40 -13.38 14.92
C GLU A 238 6.32 -12.39 15.64
N ARG A 239 6.95 -11.46 14.90
CA ARG A 239 7.88 -10.47 15.43
C ARG A 239 7.20 -9.23 15.99
N ILE A 240 6.07 -8.80 15.41
CA ILE A 240 5.35 -7.60 15.85
C ILE A 240 4.47 -7.93 17.05
N PRO A 241 4.65 -7.28 18.21
CA PRO A 241 3.86 -7.58 19.39
C PRO A 241 2.36 -7.40 19.17
N GLY A 242 1.56 -8.45 19.37
CA GLY A 242 0.11 -8.40 19.26
C GLY A 242 -0.44 -8.22 17.83
N ALA A 243 0.38 -8.42 16.81
CA ALA A 243 -0.08 -8.35 15.42
C ALA A 243 -1.12 -9.43 15.12
N ARG A 244 -2.18 -9.05 14.40
CA ARG A 244 -3.20 -9.96 13.88
C ARG A 244 -2.91 -10.24 12.40
N LEU A 245 -2.73 -11.52 12.04
CA LEU A 245 -2.59 -11.97 10.65
C LEU A 245 -3.92 -12.51 10.14
N VAL A 246 -4.44 -11.90 9.08
CA VAL A 246 -5.58 -12.40 8.31
C VAL A 246 -5.03 -13.12 7.09
N THR A 247 -5.14 -14.43 7.11
CA THR A 247 -4.73 -15.30 6.01
C THR A 247 -5.85 -15.44 4.99
N ILE A 248 -5.57 -15.09 3.75
CA ILE A 248 -6.41 -15.31 2.59
C ILE A 248 -5.88 -16.54 1.84
N SER A 249 -6.77 -17.47 1.45
CA SER A 249 -6.36 -18.76 0.88
C SER A 249 -5.71 -18.63 -0.49
N ASP A 250 -6.19 -17.68 -1.30
CA ASP A 250 -5.86 -17.48 -2.71
C ASP A 250 -6.21 -16.05 -3.15
N GLY A 251 -6.04 -15.75 -4.43
CA GLY A 251 -6.36 -14.44 -5.01
C GLY A 251 -5.13 -13.56 -5.25
N GLY A 252 -3.95 -14.06 -4.95
CA GLY A 252 -2.68 -13.42 -5.23
C GLY A 252 -2.47 -12.08 -4.52
N HIS A 253 -1.67 -11.24 -5.13
CA HIS A 253 -1.31 -9.94 -4.58
C HIS A 253 -2.49 -8.97 -4.45
N MET A 254 -3.48 -9.10 -5.34
CA MET A 254 -4.68 -8.26 -5.32
C MET A 254 -5.80 -8.82 -4.42
N LEU A 255 -5.62 -10.03 -3.86
CA LEU A 255 -6.57 -10.71 -2.98
C LEU A 255 -7.95 -10.88 -3.66
N LEU A 256 -7.96 -11.18 -4.96
CA LEU A 256 -9.15 -11.29 -5.79
C LEU A 256 -10.17 -12.28 -5.22
N GLY A 257 -11.44 -11.88 -5.19
CA GLY A 257 -12.54 -12.71 -4.71
C GLY A 257 -12.78 -12.70 -3.20
N HIS A 258 -12.03 -11.87 -2.47
CA HIS A 258 -12.12 -11.80 -1.01
C HIS A 258 -12.44 -10.39 -0.48
N GLU A 259 -12.89 -9.47 -1.35
CA GLU A 259 -13.08 -8.04 -1.10
C GLU A 259 -13.99 -7.77 0.11
N GLU A 260 -15.13 -8.48 0.19
CA GLU A 260 -16.10 -8.30 1.29
C GLU A 260 -15.50 -8.73 2.64
N ARG A 261 -14.83 -9.88 2.67
CA ARG A 261 -14.15 -10.37 3.88
C ARG A 261 -13.06 -9.40 4.33
N ILE A 262 -12.23 -8.96 3.40
CA ILE A 262 -11.11 -8.05 3.67
C ILE A 262 -11.62 -6.72 4.21
N ARG A 263 -12.62 -6.14 3.55
CA ARG A 263 -13.26 -4.89 3.99
C ARG A 263 -13.81 -5.03 5.40
N SER A 264 -14.49 -6.13 5.70
CA SER A 264 -15.05 -6.39 7.04
C SER A 264 -13.96 -6.49 8.09
N GLU A 265 -12.84 -7.20 7.80
CA GLU A 265 -11.72 -7.36 8.73
C GLU A 265 -11.00 -6.02 8.99
N ILE A 266 -10.74 -5.25 7.94
CA ILE A 266 -10.09 -3.93 8.06
C ILE A 266 -11.00 -2.95 8.79
N ALA A 267 -12.29 -2.89 8.44
CA ALA A 267 -13.23 -2.00 9.09
C ALA A 267 -13.38 -2.33 10.59
N ALA A 268 -13.54 -3.59 10.95
CA ALA A 268 -13.62 -4.02 12.34
C ALA A 268 -12.35 -3.67 13.14
N PHE A 269 -11.18 -3.85 12.53
CA PHE A 269 -9.90 -3.49 13.16
C PHE A 269 -9.74 -1.98 13.34
N LEU A 270 -10.10 -1.19 12.35
CA LEU A 270 -10.05 0.27 12.42
C LEU A 270 -11.05 0.83 13.46
N ASP A 271 -12.26 0.26 13.55
CA ASP A 271 -13.23 0.62 14.60
C ASP A 271 -12.71 0.42 16.00
N GLU A 272 -11.94 -0.64 16.19
CA GLU A 272 -11.36 -0.95 17.49
C GLU A 272 -10.22 -0.01 17.87
N HIS A 273 -9.45 0.52 16.87
CA HIS A 273 -8.16 1.13 17.13
C HIS A 273 -7.96 2.53 16.53
N ALA A 274 -8.72 2.92 15.50
CA ALA A 274 -8.50 4.21 14.83
C ALA A 274 -9.09 5.39 15.61
N SER A 275 -10.17 5.18 16.34
CA SER A 275 -10.81 6.22 17.15
C SER A 275 -10.00 6.56 18.38
N PRO A 276 -9.87 7.85 18.77
CA PRO A 276 -9.39 8.20 20.09
C PRO A 276 -10.37 7.65 21.13
N ARG A 277 -9.90 6.78 22.01
CA ARG A 277 -10.70 6.40 23.19
C ARG A 277 -10.84 7.63 24.09
N PRO A 278 -12.04 7.97 24.53
CA PRO A 278 -12.26 9.08 25.44
C PRO A 278 -11.55 8.90 26.78
#